data_1d79f9ad1a5730bbd43bf415849acb96
#
_entry.id   1d79f9ad1a5730bbd43bf415849acb96
#
_cell.length_a   1.000
_cell.length_b   1.000
_cell.length_c   1.000
_cell.angle_alpha   90.00
_cell.angle_beta   90.00
_cell.angle_gamma   90.00
#
_symmetry.space_group_name_H-M   'P 1'
#
loop_
_entity.id
_entity.type
_entity.pdbx_description
1 polymer ?
#
loop_
_entity_poly.entity_id
_entity_poly.type
_entity_poly.pdbx_seq_one_letter_code
_entity_poly.pdbx_strand_id
1 'polypeptide(L)'
;MNKIIINEVGPRDGLQNIETLLSVNQRYELIKSLEKSGIKSLEVGSFVSEKAVPAMKGTLELVQKFEDLSSYSILVPNLYGFQLAKNNKVEELCLVLCVTESMNLKNINQNISDSLKDFRTIIGESKNEGIRTKCYISVAFHCPYEGKVDPGHVSALIDEILDYGIDEIVIADTIGAANPFEVKELLKRQLRTNDTGKFSMHFHDTKALALSNIYASLEEGISKFDSCIGGLGGCPFAPGATGNLATEDLVSMLHMMNLDTGIDIDLLHQSRELASDLTGLNLLGRIPYSGANT
;
A
#
# COMPACT_ATOMS: atom_id res chain seq x y z
N MET A 1 -19.02 10.79 -10.32
CA MET A 1 -17.95 9.81 -10.02
C MET A 1 -17.69 9.85 -8.54
N ASN A 2 -17.38 8.72 -7.93
CA ASN A 2 -16.95 8.70 -6.53
C ASN A 2 -15.61 9.47 -6.41
N LYS A 3 -15.38 10.10 -5.27
CA LYS A 3 -14.11 10.75 -4.95
C LYS A 3 -13.00 9.70 -5.01
N ILE A 4 -11.87 10.03 -5.66
CA ILE A 4 -10.70 9.14 -5.68
C ILE A 4 -9.98 9.25 -4.34
N ILE A 5 -9.65 8.10 -3.75
CA ILE A 5 -8.88 8.00 -2.51
C ILE A 5 -7.50 7.49 -2.85
N ILE A 6 -6.49 8.25 -2.44
CA ILE A 6 -5.08 7.85 -2.54
C ILE A 6 -4.60 7.54 -1.13
N ASN A 7 -4.10 6.32 -0.96
CA ASN A 7 -3.42 5.87 0.25
C ASN A 7 -1.91 5.94 0.01
N GLU A 8 -1.25 6.78 0.77
CA GLU A 8 0.20 7.00 0.67
C GLU A 8 0.95 5.96 1.50
N VAL A 9 1.71 5.10 0.85
CA VAL A 9 2.45 4.02 1.52
C VAL A 9 3.95 4.31 1.68
N GLY A 10 4.41 5.48 1.28
CA GLY A 10 5.82 5.90 1.36
C GLY A 10 6.41 5.78 2.76
N PRO A 11 5.73 6.24 3.82
CA PRO A 11 6.25 6.17 5.19
C PRO A 11 6.42 4.74 5.72
N ARG A 12 5.79 3.72 5.10
CA ARG A 12 5.98 2.31 5.44
C ARG A 12 6.66 1.56 4.30
N ASP A 13 5.96 1.30 3.20
CA ASP A 13 6.43 0.45 2.10
C ASP A 13 7.62 1.08 1.37
N GLY A 14 7.52 2.38 1.10
CA GLY A 14 8.60 3.14 0.47
C GLY A 14 9.90 3.12 1.27
N LEU A 15 9.81 3.37 2.58
CA LEU A 15 10.98 3.40 3.46
C LEU A 15 11.51 2.02 3.84
N GLN A 16 10.73 0.97 3.69
CA GLN A 16 11.06 -0.36 4.20
C GLN A 16 12.33 -0.95 3.55
N ASN A 17 12.58 -0.65 2.29
CA ASN A 17 13.62 -1.27 1.47
C ASN A 17 14.76 -0.31 1.09
N ILE A 18 14.86 0.87 1.72
CA ILE A 18 15.96 1.80 1.47
C ILE A 18 17.08 1.62 2.50
N GLU A 19 18.30 1.97 2.10
CA GLU A 19 19.48 1.84 2.97
C GLU A 19 19.49 2.87 4.10
N THR A 20 18.98 4.09 3.84
CA THR A 20 18.93 5.17 4.81
C THR A 20 17.83 4.94 5.84
N LEU A 21 18.20 4.79 7.09
CA LEU A 21 17.25 4.61 8.19
C LEU A 21 16.85 5.96 8.76
N LEU A 22 15.58 6.34 8.59
CA LEU A 22 15.05 7.57 9.14
C LEU A 22 14.73 7.41 10.64
N SER A 23 15.05 8.43 11.41
CA SER A 23 14.62 8.54 12.81
C SER A 23 13.09 8.71 12.90
N VAL A 24 12.53 8.44 14.08
CA VAL A 24 11.09 8.65 14.35
C VAL A 24 10.67 10.09 14.05
N ASN A 25 11.49 11.09 14.37
CA ASN A 25 11.18 12.51 14.11
C ASN A 25 11.17 12.81 12.60
N GLN A 26 12.11 12.28 11.83
CA GLN A 26 12.13 12.45 10.38
C GLN A 26 10.93 11.78 9.70
N ARG A 27 10.55 10.57 10.15
CA ARG A 27 9.32 9.91 9.66
C ARG A 27 8.08 10.73 10.00
N TYR A 28 7.98 11.24 11.22
CA TYR A 28 6.89 12.12 11.64
C TYR A 28 6.81 13.39 10.76
N GLU A 29 7.94 14.05 10.51
CA GLU A 29 8.03 15.24 9.65
C GLU A 29 7.53 14.94 8.22
N LEU A 30 7.98 13.83 7.62
CA LEU A 30 7.52 13.40 6.31
C LEU A 30 6.01 13.15 6.28
N ILE A 31 5.46 12.44 7.27
CA ILE A 31 4.02 12.17 7.37
C ILE A 31 3.22 13.48 7.47
N LYS A 32 3.66 14.40 8.30
CA LYS A 32 2.99 15.71 8.44
C LYS A 32 3.06 16.57 7.18
N SER A 33 4.15 16.47 6.41
CA SER A 33 4.26 17.12 5.10
C SER A 33 3.26 16.53 4.09
N LEU A 34 3.15 15.19 4.04
CA LEU A 34 2.19 14.49 3.18
C LEU A 34 0.73 14.83 3.54
N GLU A 35 0.39 14.90 4.83
CA GLU A 35 -0.94 15.34 5.26
C GLU A 35 -1.26 16.78 4.82
N LYS A 36 -0.26 17.68 4.93
CA LYS A 36 -0.41 19.06 4.51
C LYS A 36 -0.71 19.18 3.01
N SER A 37 -0.25 18.24 2.19
CA SER A 37 -0.59 18.19 0.77
C SER A 37 -2.04 17.78 0.48
N GLY A 38 -2.81 17.36 1.50
CA GLY A 38 -4.21 16.96 1.37
C GLY A 38 -4.43 15.44 1.41
N ILE A 39 -3.36 14.63 1.52
CA ILE A 39 -3.48 13.18 1.69
C ILE A 39 -4.21 12.87 2.99
N LYS A 40 -5.21 11.98 2.93
CA LYS A 40 -6.10 11.62 4.06
C LYS A 40 -6.01 10.15 4.47
N SER A 41 -5.20 9.35 3.79
CA SER A 41 -4.96 7.95 4.12
C SER A 41 -3.47 7.67 3.96
N LEU A 42 -2.83 7.22 5.04
CA LEU A 42 -1.38 6.94 5.05
C LEU A 42 -1.09 5.64 5.78
N GLU A 43 -0.26 4.80 5.20
CA GLU A 43 0.34 3.67 5.92
C GLU A 43 1.66 4.12 6.55
N VAL A 44 1.66 4.33 7.86
CA VAL A 44 2.74 5.07 8.53
C VAL A 44 3.80 4.19 9.19
N GLY A 45 3.60 2.88 9.24
CA GLY A 45 4.58 1.98 9.84
C GLY A 45 4.12 0.53 9.94
N SER A 46 4.94 -0.28 10.57
CA SER A 46 4.66 -1.70 10.79
C SER A 46 5.10 -2.15 12.17
N PHE A 47 4.29 -3.00 12.81
CA PHE A 47 4.66 -3.72 14.04
C PHE A 47 5.34 -5.07 13.73
N VAL A 48 6.23 -5.04 12.74
CA VAL A 48 7.13 -6.13 12.41
C VAL A 48 8.32 -6.16 13.38
N SER A 49 9.04 -7.29 13.44
CA SER A 49 10.30 -7.36 14.17
C SER A 49 11.31 -6.30 13.68
N GLU A 50 11.74 -5.40 14.56
CA GLU A 50 12.75 -4.36 14.26
C GLU A 50 14.10 -4.97 13.80
N LYS A 51 14.36 -6.22 14.19
CA LYS A 51 15.54 -6.97 13.71
C LYS A 51 15.37 -7.40 12.26
N ALA A 52 14.15 -7.78 11.86
CA ALA A 52 13.85 -8.21 10.49
C ALA A 52 13.73 -7.01 9.54
N VAL A 53 13.13 -5.92 9.99
CA VAL A 53 12.91 -4.69 9.21
C VAL A 53 13.35 -3.47 10.01
N PRO A 54 14.68 -3.15 10.03
CA PRO A 54 15.22 -2.04 10.83
C PRO A 54 14.62 -0.68 10.48
N ALA A 55 14.18 -0.46 9.24
CA ALA A 55 13.54 0.78 8.80
C ALA A 55 12.23 1.08 9.54
N MET A 56 11.57 0.05 10.10
CA MET A 56 10.33 0.21 10.87
C MET A 56 10.56 0.32 12.38
N LYS A 57 11.82 0.40 12.81
CA LYS A 57 12.17 0.63 14.21
C LYS A 57 11.50 1.90 14.74
N GLY A 58 11.00 1.83 15.98
CA GLY A 58 10.34 2.96 16.63
C GLY A 58 8.93 3.27 16.11
N THR A 59 8.28 2.37 15.36
CA THR A 59 6.88 2.56 14.92
C THR A 59 5.94 2.82 16.10
N LEU A 60 6.15 2.17 17.25
CA LEU A 60 5.35 2.41 18.45
C LEU A 60 5.50 3.85 18.95
N GLU A 61 6.73 4.35 19.05
CA GLU A 61 7.01 5.74 19.43
C GLU A 61 6.39 6.72 18.42
N LEU A 62 6.46 6.40 17.12
CA LEU A 62 5.86 7.22 16.07
C LEU A 62 4.34 7.32 16.23
N VAL A 63 3.66 6.19 16.45
CA VAL A 63 2.20 6.14 16.66
C VAL A 63 1.80 7.00 17.88
N GLN A 64 2.56 6.94 18.95
CA GLN A 64 2.30 7.71 20.18
C GLN A 64 2.50 9.23 20.03
N LYS A 65 3.10 9.71 18.92
CA LYS A 65 3.23 11.14 18.62
C LYS A 65 1.95 11.73 18.01
N PHE A 66 1.06 10.92 17.49
CA PHE A 66 -0.18 11.38 16.88
C PHE A 66 -1.31 11.44 17.91
N GLU A 67 -2.07 12.54 17.90
CA GLU A 67 -3.26 12.73 18.76
C GLU A 67 -4.49 12.01 18.16
N ASP A 68 -4.55 11.91 16.83
CA ASP A 68 -5.60 11.29 16.05
C ASP A 68 -4.98 10.28 15.08
N LEU A 69 -5.50 9.06 15.08
CA LEU A 69 -5.02 7.95 14.24
C LEU A 69 -5.99 7.59 13.10
N SER A 70 -7.08 8.33 12.92
CA SER A 70 -8.15 8.03 11.97
C SER A 70 -7.74 8.04 10.49
N SER A 71 -6.62 8.74 10.18
CA SER A 71 -6.03 8.80 8.84
C SER A 71 -4.89 7.82 8.62
N TYR A 72 -4.54 7.03 9.63
CA TYR A 72 -3.33 6.20 9.60
C TYR A 72 -3.64 4.72 9.72
N SER A 73 -2.92 3.94 8.93
CA SER A 73 -2.92 2.50 9.04
C SER A 73 -1.54 1.96 9.42
N ILE A 74 -1.53 0.82 10.09
CA ILE A 74 -0.32 0.14 10.55
C ILE A 74 -0.34 -1.30 10.05
N LEU A 75 0.76 -1.74 9.42
CA LEU A 75 0.92 -3.13 9.04
C LEU A 75 1.22 -3.99 10.27
N VAL A 76 0.45 -5.06 10.43
CA VAL A 76 0.64 -6.06 11.48
C VAL A 76 0.88 -7.44 10.86
N PRO A 77 2.05 -8.06 11.09
CA PRO A 77 2.39 -9.32 10.43
C PRO A 77 1.81 -10.56 11.13
N ASN A 78 1.33 -10.42 12.37
CA ASN A 78 0.89 -11.54 13.22
C ASN A 78 0.09 -11.05 14.44
N LEU A 79 -0.37 -12.00 15.25
CA LEU A 79 -1.14 -11.72 16.47
C LEU A 79 -0.40 -10.83 17.49
N TYR A 80 0.93 -10.92 17.59
CA TYR A 80 1.71 -10.05 18.47
C TYR A 80 1.64 -8.57 18.01
N GLY A 81 1.84 -8.32 16.71
CA GLY A 81 1.69 -6.98 16.14
C GLY A 81 0.27 -6.44 16.31
N PHE A 82 -0.73 -7.31 16.17
CA PHE A 82 -2.13 -6.96 16.43
C PHE A 82 -2.36 -6.51 17.89
N GLN A 83 -1.84 -7.23 18.89
CA GLN A 83 -1.98 -6.81 20.29
C GLN A 83 -1.30 -5.47 20.56
N LEU A 84 -0.14 -5.20 19.96
CA LEU A 84 0.50 -3.89 20.05
C LEU A 84 -0.39 -2.78 19.46
N ALA A 85 -0.97 -3.01 18.30
CA ALA A 85 -1.86 -2.04 17.65
C ALA A 85 -3.10 -1.74 18.51
N LYS A 86 -3.78 -2.79 18.99
CA LYS A 86 -4.95 -2.68 19.85
C LYS A 86 -4.64 -1.88 21.13
N ASN A 87 -3.52 -2.20 21.80
CA ASN A 87 -3.12 -1.52 23.05
C ASN A 87 -2.75 -0.03 22.84
N ASN A 88 -2.44 0.37 21.60
CA ASN A 88 -2.09 1.74 21.24
C ASN A 88 -3.18 2.44 20.42
N LYS A 89 -4.41 1.92 20.43
CA LYS A 89 -5.61 2.52 19.84
C LYS A 89 -5.48 2.81 18.34
N VAL A 90 -4.74 1.96 17.61
CA VAL A 90 -4.68 2.02 16.14
C VAL A 90 -6.07 1.72 15.59
N GLU A 91 -6.54 2.56 14.68
CA GLU A 91 -7.91 2.49 14.15
C GLU A 91 -8.02 1.70 12.85
N GLU A 92 -6.91 1.53 12.12
CA GLU A 92 -6.86 0.72 10.90
C GLU A 92 -5.61 -0.15 10.82
N LEU A 93 -5.79 -1.44 10.53
CA LEU A 93 -4.74 -2.43 10.40
C LEU A 93 -4.59 -2.91 8.96
N CYS A 94 -3.33 -3.14 8.57
CA CYS A 94 -2.99 -3.79 7.32
C CYS A 94 -2.46 -5.19 7.59
N LEU A 95 -3.04 -6.19 6.93
CA LEU A 95 -2.55 -7.56 6.85
C LEU A 95 -1.90 -7.77 5.48
N VAL A 96 -1.03 -8.76 5.35
CA VAL A 96 -0.39 -9.13 4.06
C VAL A 96 -0.46 -10.63 3.86
N LEU A 97 -1.05 -11.07 2.75
CA LEU A 97 -1.00 -12.44 2.27
C LEU A 97 -0.36 -12.47 0.88
N CYS A 98 0.65 -13.30 0.69
CA CYS A 98 1.13 -13.63 -0.65
C CYS A 98 0.36 -14.83 -1.18
N VAL A 99 -0.15 -14.76 -2.41
CA VAL A 99 -1.04 -15.80 -2.95
C VAL A 99 -0.32 -17.09 -3.35
N THR A 100 1.02 -17.13 -3.27
CA THR A 100 1.83 -18.31 -3.54
C THR A 100 2.57 -18.75 -2.28
N GLU A 101 2.66 -20.06 -2.05
CA GLU A 101 3.32 -20.61 -0.84
C GLU A 101 4.79 -20.20 -0.76
N SER A 102 5.51 -20.25 -1.88
CA SER A 102 6.93 -19.86 -1.91
C SER A 102 7.13 -18.41 -1.49
N MET A 103 6.28 -17.49 -1.96
CA MET A 103 6.38 -16.08 -1.61
C MET A 103 5.91 -15.82 -0.18
N ASN A 104 4.85 -16.48 0.28
CA ASN A 104 4.33 -16.31 1.64
C ASN A 104 5.37 -16.77 2.69
N LEU A 105 5.96 -17.94 2.50
CA LEU A 105 7.04 -18.43 3.34
C LEU A 105 8.25 -17.48 3.33
N LYS A 106 8.60 -16.92 2.18
CA LYS A 106 9.75 -16.01 2.06
C LYS A 106 9.50 -14.65 2.71
N ASN A 107 8.27 -14.13 2.60
CA ASN A 107 7.92 -12.78 3.04
C ASN A 107 7.58 -12.72 4.53
N ILE A 108 6.75 -13.64 5.02
CA ILE A 108 6.26 -13.63 6.40
C ILE A 108 6.65 -14.87 7.21
N ASN A 109 7.45 -15.78 6.62
CA ASN A 109 7.93 -17.01 7.25
C ASN A 109 6.79 -17.91 7.77
N GLN A 110 5.67 -17.96 7.04
CA GLN A 110 4.47 -18.71 7.39
C GLN A 110 3.82 -19.27 6.13
N ASN A 111 3.20 -20.45 6.19
CA ASN A 111 2.42 -20.96 5.09
C ASN A 111 1.07 -20.23 4.99
N ILE A 112 0.41 -20.31 3.83
CA ILE A 112 -0.86 -19.62 3.58
C ILE A 112 -1.94 -20.05 4.58
N SER A 113 -2.06 -21.35 4.85
CA SER A 113 -3.08 -21.87 5.77
C SER A 113 -2.96 -21.34 7.19
N ASP A 114 -1.74 -21.19 7.71
CA ASP A 114 -1.53 -20.64 9.04
C ASP A 114 -1.74 -19.12 9.06
N SER A 115 -1.35 -18.43 7.99
CA SER A 115 -1.67 -16.99 7.82
C SER A 115 -3.17 -16.74 7.85
N LEU A 116 -3.97 -17.55 7.14
CA LEU A 116 -5.43 -17.43 7.13
C LEU A 116 -6.06 -17.69 8.50
N LYS A 117 -5.51 -18.62 9.30
CA LYS A 117 -5.97 -18.84 10.71
C LYS A 117 -5.73 -17.58 11.56
N ASP A 118 -4.53 -17.00 11.48
CA ASP A 118 -4.20 -15.77 12.20
C ASP A 118 -5.11 -14.62 11.75
N PHE A 119 -5.35 -14.47 10.45
CA PHE A 119 -6.21 -13.42 9.91
C PHE A 119 -7.64 -13.54 10.38
N ARG A 120 -8.20 -14.76 10.40
CA ARG A 120 -9.55 -15.00 10.93
C ARG A 120 -9.66 -14.53 12.38
N THR A 121 -8.63 -14.76 13.19
CA THR A 121 -8.59 -14.30 14.58
C THR A 121 -8.49 -12.79 14.66
N ILE A 122 -7.51 -12.18 13.94
CA ILE A 122 -7.27 -10.74 13.96
C ILE A 122 -8.50 -9.97 13.47
N ILE A 123 -9.09 -10.37 12.34
CA ILE A 123 -10.27 -9.71 11.76
C ILE A 123 -11.46 -9.82 12.73
N GLY A 124 -11.69 -11.00 13.31
CA GLY A 124 -12.78 -11.21 14.26
C GLY A 124 -12.64 -10.35 15.53
N GLU A 125 -11.44 -10.28 16.12
CA GLU A 125 -11.19 -9.43 17.28
C GLU A 125 -11.23 -7.95 16.92
N SER A 126 -10.66 -7.53 15.78
CA SER A 126 -10.69 -6.14 15.30
C SER A 126 -12.10 -5.61 15.16
N LYS A 127 -13.01 -6.42 14.61
CA LYS A 127 -14.43 -6.08 14.48
C LYS A 127 -15.10 -5.80 15.83
N ASN A 128 -14.78 -6.58 16.86
CA ASN A 128 -15.31 -6.38 18.20
C ASN A 128 -14.79 -5.11 18.86
N GLU A 129 -13.59 -4.67 18.50
CA GLU A 129 -12.94 -3.45 18.99
C GLU A 129 -13.23 -2.20 18.15
N GLY A 130 -13.94 -2.33 17.03
CA GLY A 130 -14.20 -1.23 16.10
C GLY A 130 -12.97 -0.81 15.28
N ILE A 131 -11.95 -1.69 15.17
CA ILE A 131 -10.74 -1.45 14.39
C ILE A 131 -10.99 -1.91 12.96
N ARG A 132 -10.75 -1.04 11.97
CA ARG A 132 -10.84 -1.39 10.55
C ARG A 132 -9.68 -2.28 10.13
N THR A 133 -9.95 -3.16 9.18
CA THR A 133 -8.96 -4.09 8.66
C THR A 133 -8.91 -4.07 7.14
N LYS A 134 -7.70 -4.03 6.57
CA LYS A 134 -7.47 -4.26 5.15
C LYS A 134 -6.39 -5.33 4.94
N CYS A 135 -6.47 -6.07 3.84
CA CYS A 135 -5.51 -7.11 3.51
C CYS A 135 -4.92 -6.90 2.13
N TYR A 136 -3.60 -6.79 2.07
CA TYR A 136 -2.84 -6.84 0.83
C TYR A 136 -2.78 -8.27 0.31
N ILE A 137 -3.27 -8.47 -0.90
CA ILE A 137 -3.15 -9.71 -1.66
C ILE A 137 -1.95 -9.58 -2.57
N SER A 138 -0.79 -9.91 -2.05
CA SER A 138 0.50 -9.72 -2.71
C SER A 138 0.76 -10.77 -3.78
N VAL A 139 1.52 -10.39 -4.81
CA VAL A 139 1.82 -11.19 -6.02
C VAL A 139 0.56 -11.72 -6.72
N ALA A 140 -0.51 -10.91 -6.74
CA ALA A 140 -1.82 -11.31 -7.25
C ALA A 140 -1.82 -11.66 -8.75
N PHE A 141 -0.84 -11.21 -9.51
CA PHE A 141 -0.74 -11.42 -10.97
C PHE A 141 0.46 -12.29 -11.35
N HIS A 142 1.61 -11.98 -10.79
CA HIS A 142 2.88 -12.66 -11.07
C HIS A 142 3.70 -12.81 -9.80
N CYS A 143 4.23 -14.01 -9.58
CA CYS A 143 5.15 -14.33 -8.49
C CYS A 143 6.58 -14.46 -9.04
N PRO A 144 7.61 -13.88 -8.38
CA PRO A 144 8.99 -13.99 -8.84
C PRO A 144 9.54 -15.42 -8.80
N TYR A 145 8.89 -16.31 -8.06
CA TYR A 145 9.31 -17.71 -7.89
C TYR A 145 8.46 -18.69 -8.69
N GLU A 146 7.17 -18.43 -8.85
CA GLU A 146 6.21 -19.36 -9.46
C GLU A 146 5.67 -18.86 -10.81
N GLY A 147 6.04 -17.64 -11.23
CA GLY A 147 5.61 -17.06 -12.50
C GLY A 147 4.18 -16.52 -12.46
N LYS A 148 3.44 -16.71 -13.56
CA LYS A 148 2.06 -16.22 -13.67
C LYS A 148 1.14 -16.95 -12.70
N VAL A 149 0.35 -16.18 -11.95
CA VAL A 149 -0.61 -16.71 -10.97
C VAL A 149 -1.98 -16.90 -11.64
N ASP A 150 -2.65 -18.00 -11.29
CA ASP A 150 -4.02 -18.24 -11.75
C ASP A 150 -5.01 -17.28 -11.08
N PRO A 151 -5.75 -16.46 -11.85
CA PRO A 151 -6.73 -15.54 -11.28
C PRO A 151 -7.89 -16.25 -10.55
N GLY A 152 -8.16 -17.52 -10.84
CA GLY A 152 -9.14 -18.31 -10.12
C GLY A 152 -8.68 -18.64 -8.69
N HIS A 153 -7.39 -18.96 -8.52
CA HIS A 153 -6.78 -19.16 -7.21
C HIS A 153 -6.78 -17.89 -6.38
N VAL A 154 -6.40 -16.75 -6.99
CA VAL A 154 -6.44 -15.44 -6.31
C VAL A 154 -7.86 -15.11 -5.86
N SER A 155 -8.86 -15.32 -6.73
CA SER A 155 -10.26 -15.08 -6.39
C SER A 155 -10.72 -15.91 -5.19
N ALA A 156 -10.37 -17.19 -5.14
CA ALA A 156 -10.75 -18.06 -4.03
C ALA A 156 -10.18 -17.59 -2.68
N LEU A 157 -8.91 -17.15 -2.65
CA LEU A 157 -8.29 -16.60 -1.44
C LEU A 157 -8.93 -15.27 -1.01
N ILE A 158 -9.25 -14.40 -1.96
CA ILE A 158 -9.95 -13.14 -1.69
C ILE A 158 -11.33 -13.44 -1.08
N ASP A 159 -12.10 -14.33 -1.69
CA ASP A 159 -13.44 -14.68 -1.22
C ASP A 159 -13.38 -15.26 0.21
N GLU A 160 -12.40 -16.12 0.50
CA GLU A 160 -12.20 -16.66 1.84
C GLU A 160 -11.92 -15.55 2.89
N ILE A 161 -11.08 -14.57 2.56
CA ILE A 161 -10.75 -13.46 3.47
C ILE A 161 -11.94 -12.51 3.62
N LEU A 162 -12.72 -12.28 2.57
CA LEU A 162 -13.97 -11.51 2.63
C LEU A 162 -15.01 -12.17 3.55
N ASP A 163 -15.08 -13.49 3.56
CA ASP A 163 -15.97 -14.26 4.44
C ASP A 163 -15.57 -14.12 5.93
N TYR A 164 -14.32 -13.79 6.24
CA TYR A 164 -13.92 -13.45 7.61
C TYR A 164 -14.46 -12.09 8.07
N GLY A 165 -14.96 -11.27 7.15
CA GLY A 165 -15.56 -9.96 7.41
C GLY A 165 -14.58 -8.80 7.37
N ILE A 166 -13.50 -8.91 6.61
CA ILE A 166 -12.54 -7.82 6.38
C ILE A 166 -13.22 -6.61 5.74
N ASP A 167 -12.72 -5.42 6.03
CA ASP A 167 -13.29 -4.17 5.50
C ASP A 167 -12.84 -3.88 4.07
N GLU A 168 -11.58 -4.18 3.74
CA GLU A 168 -10.99 -3.85 2.44
C GLU A 168 -9.94 -4.87 1.98
N ILE A 169 -9.93 -5.18 0.68
CA ILE A 169 -8.91 -5.97 -0.01
C ILE A 169 -8.09 -5.04 -0.91
N VAL A 170 -6.77 -5.07 -0.75
CA VAL A 170 -5.81 -4.39 -1.61
C VAL A 170 -5.19 -5.42 -2.57
N ILE A 171 -5.55 -5.37 -3.85
CA ILE A 171 -4.97 -6.28 -4.85
C ILE A 171 -3.64 -5.69 -5.32
N ALA A 172 -2.53 -6.43 -5.11
CA ALA A 172 -1.19 -5.90 -5.31
C ALA A 172 -0.41 -6.60 -6.44
N ASP A 173 0.06 -5.79 -7.39
CA ASP A 173 1.09 -6.16 -8.37
C ASP A 173 2.48 -5.88 -7.79
N THR A 174 2.90 -6.73 -6.87
CA THR A 174 4.11 -6.57 -6.04
C THR A 174 5.41 -6.45 -6.83
N ILE A 175 5.48 -7.00 -8.05
CA ILE A 175 6.69 -6.94 -8.89
C ILE A 175 6.51 -6.08 -10.14
N GLY A 176 5.38 -5.39 -10.29
CA GLY A 176 5.10 -4.50 -11.41
C GLY A 176 5.08 -5.22 -12.75
N ALA A 177 4.51 -6.44 -12.80
CA ALA A 177 4.51 -7.29 -13.98
C ALA A 177 3.13 -7.46 -14.63
N ALA A 178 2.08 -7.02 -13.97
CA ALA A 178 0.71 -7.07 -14.49
C ALA A 178 0.51 -6.12 -15.69
N ASN A 179 -0.42 -6.48 -16.54
CA ASN A 179 -0.90 -5.63 -17.63
C ASN A 179 -2.40 -5.32 -17.46
N PRO A 180 -2.94 -4.31 -18.16
CA PRO A 180 -4.33 -3.88 -18.01
C PRO A 180 -5.38 -4.97 -18.27
N PHE A 181 -5.10 -5.94 -19.14
CA PHE A 181 -6.04 -7.05 -19.40
C PHE A 181 -6.13 -8.01 -18.21
N GLU A 182 -5.01 -8.33 -17.57
CA GLU A 182 -4.96 -9.17 -16.38
C GLU A 182 -5.67 -8.50 -15.19
N VAL A 183 -5.46 -7.17 -15.03
CA VAL A 183 -6.15 -6.37 -14.00
C VAL A 183 -7.66 -6.43 -14.19
N LYS A 184 -8.14 -6.16 -15.42
CA LYS A 184 -9.58 -6.24 -15.73
C LYS A 184 -10.15 -7.65 -15.57
N GLU A 185 -9.39 -8.67 -15.95
CA GLU A 185 -9.84 -10.06 -15.79
C GLU A 185 -10.11 -10.39 -14.32
N LEU A 186 -9.16 -10.07 -13.43
CA LEU A 186 -9.29 -10.35 -11.99
C LEU A 186 -10.41 -9.50 -11.37
N LEU A 187 -10.47 -8.20 -11.67
CA LEU A 187 -11.51 -7.32 -11.15
C LEU A 187 -12.91 -7.76 -11.60
N LYS A 188 -13.10 -8.11 -12.87
CA LYS A 188 -14.40 -8.62 -13.35
C LYS A 188 -14.83 -9.90 -12.67
N ARG A 189 -13.91 -10.75 -12.24
CA ARG A 189 -14.24 -11.93 -11.43
C ARG A 189 -14.77 -11.52 -10.08
N GLN A 190 -14.05 -10.64 -9.37
CA GLN A 190 -14.39 -10.20 -8.02
C GLN A 190 -15.68 -9.36 -7.97
N LEU A 191 -15.89 -8.48 -8.94
CA LEU A 191 -17.03 -7.57 -8.98
C LEU A 191 -18.34 -8.22 -9.44
N ARG A 192 -18.35 -9.52 -9.71
CA ARG A 192 -19.61 -10.26 -9.94
C ARG A 192 -20.44 -10.41 -8.68
N THR A 193 -19.79 -10.50 -7.54
CA THR A 193 -20.39 -10.81 -6.24
C THR A 193 -20.12 -9.76 -5.17
N ASN A 194 -19.15 -8.88 -5.41
CA ASN A 194 -18.69 -7.91 -4.42
C ASN A 194 -18.85 -6.47 -4.91
N ASP A 195 -18.97 -5.54 -3.96
CA ASP A 195 -19.00 -4.11 -4.22
C ASP A 195 -17.59 -3.55 -4.49
N THR A 196 -17.47 -2.59 -5.42
CA THR A 196 -16.20 -1.92 -5.73
C THR A 196 -15.57 -1.25 -4.51
N GLY A 197 -16.38 -0.78 -3.57
CA GLY A 197 -15.91 -0.15 -2.32
C GLY A 197 -15.09 -1.07 -1.42
N LYS A 198 -15.16 -2.39 -1.64
CA LYS A 198 -14.36 -3.39 -0.92
C LYS A 198 -12.93 -3.52 -1.45
N PHE A 199 -12.62 -2.91 -2.60
CA PHE A 199 -11.35 -3.11 -3.28
C PHE A 199 -10.55 -1.82 -3.43
N SER A 200 -9.25 -1.95 -3.27
CA SER A 200 -8.24 -0.98 -3.69
C SER A 200 -7.12 -1.69 -4.44
N MET A 201 -6.30 -0.91 -5.14
CA MET A 201 -5.23 -1.45 -5.99
C MET A 201 -3.90 -0.85 -5.59
N HIS A 202 -2.88 -1.72 -5.57
CA HIS A 202 -1.49 -1.36 -5.34
C HIS A 202 -0.64 -1.83 -6.53
N PHE A 203 0.03 -0.89 -7.21
CA PHE A 203 0.83 -1.21 -8.38
C PHE A 203 2.27 -0.73 -8.25
N HIS A 204 3.21 -1.63 -8.53
CA HIS A 204 4.58 -1.26 -8.81
C HIS A 204 4.74 -0.85 -10.28
N ASP A 205 5.67 0.08 -10.54
CA ASP A 205 5.90 0.64 -11.88
C ASP A 205 7.15 0.07 -12.58
N THR A 206 7.57 -1.13 -12.16
CA THR A 206 8.76 -1.82 -12.66
C THR A 206 8.83 -1.92 -14.18
N LYS A 207 7.68 -2.18 -14.83
CA LYS A 207 7.56 -2.25 -16.29
C LYS A 207 6.89 -1.04 -16.91
N ALA A 208 6.78 0.07 -16.18
CA ALA A 208 6.13 1.30 -16.63
C ALA A 208 4.65 1.12 -17.02
N LEU A 209 3.94 0.20 -16.38
CA LEU A 209 2.53 -0.10 -16.64
C LEU A 209 1.59 0.33 -15.52
N ALA A 210 2.10 0.84 -14.39
CA ALA A 210 1.28 1.17 -13.24
C ALA A 210 0.13 2.12 -13.57
N LEU A 211 0.39 3.25 -14.25
CA LEU A 211 -0.66 4.20 -14.64
C LEU A 211 -1.69 3.59 -15.60
N SER A 212 -1.26 2.70 -16.52
CA SER A 212 -2.17 1.97 -17.40
C SER A 212 -3.07 1.00 -16.62
N ASN A 213 -2.52 0.37 -15.59
CA ASN A 213 -3.25 -0.53 -14.69
C ASN A 213 -4.22 0.25 -13.79
N ILE A 214 -3.84 1.45 -13.32
CA ILE A 214 -4.76 2.38 -12.64
C ILE A 214 -5.93 2.73 -13.54
N TYR A 215 -5.66 3.13 -14.80
CA TYR A 215 -6.73 3.45 -15.74
C TYR A 215 -7.68 2.27 -15.99
N ALA A 216 -7.13 1.07 -16.16
CA ALA A 216 -7.93 -0.15 -16.30
C ALA A 216 -8.81 -0.42 -15.07
N SER A 217 -8.31 -0.14 -13.88
CA SER A 217 -9.05 -0.29 -12.63
C SER A 217 -10.15 0.76 -12.47
N LEU A 218 -9.91 2.01 -12.89
CA LEU A 218 -10.93 3.06 -12.92
C LEU A 218 -12.10 2.71 -13.84
N GLU A 219 -11.83 2.08 -15.01
CA GLU A 219 -12.88 1.62 -15.92
C GLU A 219 -13.75 0.51 -15.32
N GLU A 220 -13.22 -0.28 -14.40
CA GLU A 220 -13.98 -1.29 -13.64
C GLU A 220 -14.63 -0.71 -12.36
N GLY A 221 -14.52 0.61 -12.13
CA GLY A 221 -15.19 1.33 -11.04
C GLY A 221 -14.40 1.39 -9.72
N ILE A 222 -13.15 0.98 -9.71
CA ILE A 222 -12.27 1.15 -8.53
C ILE A 222 -11.92 2.63 -8.36
N SER A 223 -11.94 3.11 -7.12
CA SER A 223 -11.67 4.51 -6.77
C SER A 223 -10.67 4.68 -5.64
N LYS A 224 -10.01 3.61 -5.21
CA LYS A 224 -9.00 3.61 -4.15
C LYS A 224 -7.69 3.03 -4.67
N PHE A 225 -6.60 3.76 -4.47
CA PHE A 225 -5.28 3.39 -5.00
C PHE A 225 -4.18 3.68 -3.99
N ASP A 226 -3.23 2.76 -3.87
CA ASP A 226 -1.97 3.01 -3.19
C ASP A 226 -0.99 3.68 -4.15
N SER A 227 -0.17 4.57 -3.59
CA SER A 227 0.98 5.15 -4.26
C SER A 227 2.04 5.57 -3.24
N CYS A 228 3.20 5.92 -3.71
CA CYS A 228 4.32 6.27 -2.85
C CYS A 228 5.01 7.54 -3.35
N ILE A 229 5.23 8.48 -2.44
CA ILE A 229 5.90 9.75 -2.75
C ILE A 229 7.21 9.50 -3.52
N GLY A 230 7.38 10.14 -4.67
CA GLY A 230 8.56 10.01 -5.53
C GLY A 230 8.79 8.61 -6.11
N GLY A 231 7.83 7.67 -6.01
CA GLY A 231 8.02 6.28 -6.33
C GLY A 231 9.01 5.57 -5.40
N LEU A 232 9.15 6.06 -4.16
CA LEU A 232 10.06 5.52 -3.15
C LEU A 232 9.79 4.04 -2.89
N GLY A 233 10.85 3.26 -2.70
CA GLY A 233 10.79 1.83 -2.45
C GLY A 233 11.17 1.02 -3.69
N GLY A 234 12.34 0.39 -3.65
CA GLY A 234 12.77 -0.56 -4.67
C GLY A 234 11.97 -1.87 -4.60
N CYS A 235 11.97 -2.63 -5.67
CA CYS A 235 11.49 -4.00 -5.62
C CYS A 235 12.69 -4.93 -5.30
N PRO A 236 12.76 -5.56 -4.12
CA PRO A 236 13.89 -6.43 -3.77
C PRO A 236 14.00 -7.65 -4.70
N PHE A 237 12.93 -7.97 -5.44
CA PHE A 237 12.85 -9.07 -6.40
C PHE A 237 13.19 -8.64 -7.85
N ALA A 238 13.40 -7.33 -8.08
CA ALA A 238 13.77 -6.77 -9.38
C ALA A 238 14.82 -5.66 -9.18
N PRO A 239 16.10 -5.99 -8.94
CA PRO A 239 17.16 -5.01 -8.70
C PRO A 239 17.25 -3.98 -9.83
N GLY A 240 17.26 -2.69 -9.49
CA GLY A 240 17.30 -1.58 -10.44
C GLY A 240 15.96 -1.18 -11.05
N ALA A 241 14.87 -1.85 -10.66
CA ALA A 241 13.52 -1.43 -11.04
C ALA A 241 13.04 -0.27 -10.16
N THR A 242 12.26 0.65 -10.76
CA THR A 242 11.43 1.59 -10.01
C THR A 242 10.47 0.78 -9.14
N GLY A 243 10.30 1.18 -7.88
CA GLY A 243 9.41 0.48 -6.94
C GLY A 243 7.96 0.83 -7.18
N ASN A 244 7.35 1.43 -6.17
CA ASN A 244 5.95 1.86 -6.20
C ASN A 244 5.65 2.87 -7.31
N LEU A 245 4.37 2.97 -7.71
CA LEU A 245 3.86 4.08 -8.48
C LEU A 245 4.06 5.39 -7.70
N ALA A 246 4.64 6.41 -8.33
CA ALA A 246 4.83 7.71 -7.72
C ALA A 246 3.47 8.41 -7.49
N THR A 247 3.28 8.97 -6.28
CA THR A 247 2.03 9.64 -5.92
C THR A 247 1.78 10.87 -6.79
N GLU A 248 2.81 11.64 -7.08
CA GLU A 248 2.72 12.81 -7.96
C GLU A 248 2.33 12.45 -9.40
N ASP A 249 2.83 11.32 -9.93
CA ASP A 249 2.46 10.85 -11.26
C ASP A 249 0.98 10.43 -11.30
N LEU A 250 0.52 9.71 -10.27
CA LEU A 250 -0.88 9.33 -10.12
C LEU A 250 -1.80 10.55 -10.00
N VAL A 251 -1.49 11.48 -9.08
CA VAL A 251 -2.29 12.70 -8.85
C VAL A 251 -2.37 13.53 -10.12
N SER A 252 -1.27 13.73 -10.83
CA SER A 252 -1.25 14.49 -12.07
C SER A 252 -2.12 13.83 -13.15
N MET A 253 -2.02 12.52 -13.36
CA MET A 253 -2.88 11.81 -14.31
C MET A 253 -4.37 11.99 -13.96
N LEU A 254 -4.72 11.84 -12.68
CA LEU A 254 -6.12 11.98 -12.23
C LEU A 254 -6.63 13.40 -12.42
N HIS A 255 -5.83 14.43 -12.12
CA HIS A 255 -6.19 15.83 -12.34
C HIS A 255 -6.37 16.14 -13.84
N MET A 256 -5.51 15.62 -14.73
CA MET A 256 -5.68 15.74 -16.18
C MET A 256 -6.98 15.08 -16.68
N MET A 257 -7.48 14.08 -15.97
CA MET A 257 -8.76 13.42 -16.23
C MET A 257 -9.95 14.13 -15.55
N ASN A 258 -9.75 15.28 -14.91
CA ASN A 258 -10.74 16.00 -14.10
C ASN A 258 -11.34 15.14 -12.97
N LEU A 259 -10.54 14.28 -12.36
CA LEU A 259 -10.89 13.49 -11.19
C LEU A 259 -10.33 14.18 -9.94
N ASP A 260 -11.21 14.49 -8.98
CA ASP A 260 -10.82 15.15 -7.73
C ASP A 260 -10.19 14.16 -6.75
N THR A 261 -8.98 14.45 -6.33
CA THR A 261 -8.25 13.71 -5.28
C THR A 261 -8.26 14.45 -3.95
N GLY A 262 -8.51 15.76 -3.95
CA GLY A 262 -8.35 16.66 -2.81
C GLY A 262 -6.88 16.92 -2.43
N ILE A 263 -5.93 16.58 -3.30
CA ILE A 263 -4.49 16.73 -3.06
C ILE A 263 -3.96 17.95 -3.83
N ASP A 264 -3.20 18.80 -3.13
CA ASP A 264 -2.47 19.92 -3.72
C ASP A 264 -1.14 19.42 -4.28
N ILE A 265 -0.97 19.50 -5.59
CA ILE A 265 0.19 18.96 -6.30
C ILE A 265 1.49 19.74 -5.95
N ASP A 266 1.41 21.03 -5.67
CA ASP A 266 2.60 21.83 -5.34
C ASP A 266 3.08 21.50 -3.92
N LEU A 267 2.17 21.31 -2.96
CA LEU A 267 2.52 20.85 -1.62
C LEU A 267 3.02 19.39 -1.64
N LEU A 268 2.50 18.56 -2.54
CA LEU A 268 2.98 17.19 -2.72
C LEU A 268 4.41 17.19 -3.26
N HIS A 269 4.76 18.07 -4.20
CA HIS A 269 6.14 18.23 -4.68
C HIS A 269 7.10 18.67 -3.56
N GLN A 270 6.67 19.57 -2.65
CA GLN A 270 7.47 19.92 -1.47
C GLN A 270 7.70 18.71 -0.56
N SER A 271 6.70 17.84 -0.40
CA SER A 271 6.84 16.58 0.36
C SER A 271 7.81 15.62 -0.30
N ARG A 272 7.86 15.57 -1.64
CA ARG A 272 8.84 14.79 -2.39
C ARG A 272 10.26 15.33 -2.20
N GLU A 273 10.46 16.65 -2.25
CA GLU A 273 11.75 17.27 -1.98
C GLU A 273 12.23 16.91 -0.56
N LEU A 274 11.35 17.05 0.43
CA LEU A 274 11.65 16.63 1.80
C LEU A 274 12.03 15.12 1.87
N ALA A 275 11.27 14.25 1.21
CA ALA A 275 11.59 12.82 1.16
C ALA A 275 12.95 12.55 0.50
N SER A 276 13.29 13.30 -0.58
CA SER A 276 14.61 13.24 -1.23
C SER A 276 15.73 13.64 -0.27
N ASP A 277 15.56 14.76 0.44
CA ASP A 277 16.55 15.26 1.39
C ASP A 277 16.76 14.30 2.56
N LEU A 278 15.68 13.76 3.13
CA LEU A 278 15.73 12.84 4.26
C LEU A 278 16.35 11.48 3.89
N THR A 279 16.09 10.99 2.70
CA THR A 279 16.57 9.67 2.24
C THR A 279 17.92 9.72 1.54
N GLY A 280 18.32 10.90 1.03
CA GLY A 280 19.49 11.07 0.17
C GLY A 280 19.28 10.50 -1.24
N LEU A 281 18.04 10.14 -1.61
CA LEU A 281 17.69 9.58 -2.90
C LEU A 281 17.18 10.67 -3.86
N ASN A 282 17.50 10.55 -5.14
CA ASN A 282 16.92 11.41 -6.16
C ASN A 282 15.52 10.89 -6.55
N LEU A 283 14.50 11.39 -5.89
CA LEU A 283 13.11 10.98 -6.09
C LEU A 283 12.47 11.90 -7.15
N LEU A 284 12.46 11.46 -8.40
CA LEU A 284 12.04 12.34 -9.49
C LEU A 284 10.57 12.14 -9.91
N GLY A 285 9.97 10.96 -9.66
CA GLY A 285 8.75 10.63 -10.40
C GLY A 285 8.99 10.73 -11.92
N ARG A 286 7.96 10.70 -12.73
CA ARG A 286 8.06 10.92 -14.19
C ARG A 286 7.66 12.34 -14.60
N ILE A 287 6.86 13.01 -13.75
CA ILE A 287 6.33 14.33 -14.02
C ILE A 287 7.23 15.38 -13.40
N PRO A 288 7.83 16.28 -14.25
CA PRO A 288 8.64 17.36 -13.74
C PRO A 288 7.79 18.34 -12.93
N TYR A 289 8.40 18.95 -11.92
CA TYR A 289 7.80 20.05 -11.16
C TYR A 289 7.49 21.23 -12.08
N SER A 290 6.23 21.61 -12.20
CA SER A 290 5.77 22.71 -13.06
C SER A 290 6.11 24.10 -12.54
N GLY A 291 6.85 24.24 -11.45
CA GLY A 291 7.42 25.49 -10.98
C GLY A 291 8.56 26.03 -11.86
N ALA A 292 9.06 25.25 -12.82
CA ALA A 292 9.90 25.73 -13.90
C ALA A 292 9.00 26.02 -15.10
N ASN A 293 8.72 27.32 -15.35
CA ASN A 293 8.03 27.82 -16.52
C ASN A 293 8.47 27.07 -17.78
N THR A 294 7.57 26.31 -18.40
CA THR A 294 7.61 26.00 -19.84
C THR A 294 6.68 26.91 -20.58
#